data_55ef2a2f29aa63de974fc67c5333252c
#
_entry.id   55ef2a2f29aa63de974fc67c5333252c
#
_cell.length_a   1.000
_cell.length_b   1.000
_cell.length_c   1.000
_cell.angle_alpha   90.00
_cell.angle_beta   90.00
_cell.angle_gamma   90.00
#
_symmetry.space_group_name_H-M   'P 1'
#
loop_
_entity.id
_entity.type
_entity.pdbx_description
1 polymer ?
#
loop_
_entity_poly.entity_id
_entity_poly.type
_entity_poly.pdbx_seq_one_letter_code
_entity_poly.pdbx_strand_id
1 'polypeptide(L)'
;MTMLAFAAVTMQANDGVYYVNGNQLVPVRETDIAVVKEVLTISLCDDGYASVDVQYEFMNRGKAKTVEMGFEAQAPYNAEETVNKAGKHPYISNFTATLNGKQMEYRNAIVVTPLDEECNFEPVDRNRYLLDKEGDWDAGCHLYDTKTNETVPFAYAYLFTANFKEGLNTVHHTYRYCMSFGVGRTFEVPYWLKPAMRWANRQIDDFTLRIKADGTAKHFIIEDSLFASAPFKVVEGKGKIRKNNFGFDTTFTEVTLRNGVVEWHARNFKPVDDLDISSADIYTSFNEEYPFGYFYDRSKTYVPSWQEEKMDKRILRNLPYAHRGYVFKDDKLKAYFNKLWWYMPDPTWKASTDDFTPKELKFINGDIE
;
A
#
# COMPACT_ATOMS: atom_id res chain seq x y z
N MET A 1 21.95 -7.42 37.50
CA MET A 1 20.76 -6.82 36.86
C MET A 1 21.05 -6.82 35.37
N THR A 2 20.65 -7.90 34.71
CA THR A 2 21.02 -8.22 33.33
C THR A 2 19.84 -7.77 32.44
N MET A 3 20.06 -6.72 31.65
CA MET A 3 19.10 -6.29 30.61
C MET A 3 19.09 -7.36 29.52
N LEU A 4 18.00 -8.08 29.40
CA LEU A 4 17.68 -8.84 28.20
C LEU A 4 17.15 -7.86 27.16
N ALA A 5 17.98 -7.59 26.14
CA ALA A 5 17.51 -6.97 24.91
C ALA A 5 16.66 -8.02 24.18
N PHE A 6 15.37 -7.80 24.12
CA PHE A 6 14.50 -8.52 23.19
C PHE A 6 14.80 -7.94 21.79
N ALA A 7 15.59 -8.69 21.02
CA ALA A 7 15.63 -8.52 19.60
C ALA A 7 14.22 -8.87 19.05
N ALA A 8 13.58 -7.90 18.42
CA ALA A 8 12.39 -8.16 17.62
C ALA A 8 12.81 -9.14 16.52
N VAL A 9 12.49 -10.40 16.70
CA VAL A 9 12.60 -11.40 15.63
C VAL A 9 11.47 -11.06 14.67
N THR A 10 11.81 -10.39 13.59
CA THR A 10 10.97 -10.39 12.38
C THR A 10 10.86 -11.85 11.95
N MET A 11 9.72 -12.46 12.24
CA MET A 11 9.39 -13.76 11.66
C MET A 11 9.19 -13.55 10.16
N GLN A 12 10.28 -13.65 9.41
CA GLN A 12 10.23 -13.83 7.97
C GLN A 12 9.72 -15.26 7.74
N ALA A 13 8.39 -15.37 7.59
CA ALA A 13 7.84 -16.59 7.04
C ALA A 13 8.03 -16.54 5.52
N ASN A 14 8.71 -17.53 4.97
CA ASN A 14 9.25 -17.64 3.61
C ASN A 14 8.25 -17.65 2.44
N ASP A 15 7.00 -17.18 2.59
CA ASP A 15 5.96 -17.27 1.55
C ASP A 15 5.28 -15.94 1.23
N GLY A 16 5.94 -14.81 1.46
CA GLY A 16 5.44 -13.49 1.07
C GLY A 16 5.88 -13.10 -0.35
N VAL A 17 4.98 -12.47 -1.12
CA VAL A 17 5.32 -11.88 -2.42
C VAL A 17 5.17 -10.37 -2.33
N TYR A 18 6.30 -9.68 -2.27
CA TYR A 18 6.38 -8.23 -2.24
C TYR A 18 6.62 -7.71 -3.66
N TYR A 19 5.65 -6.98 -4.21
CA TYR A 19 5.74 -6.49 -5.57
C TYR A 19 6.34 -5.10 -5.67
N VAL A 20 5.95 -4.17 -4.80
CA VAL A 20 6.38 -2.77 -4.87
C VAL A 20 6.17 -2.07 -3.53
N ASN A 21 7.13 -1.21 -3.18
CA ASN A 21 6.86 -0.11 -2.26
C ASN A 21 6.55 1.14 -3.10
N GLY A 22 5.39 1.75 -2.90
CA GLY A 22 5.05 3.03 -3.50
C GLY A 22 5.96 4.12 -2.95
N ASN A 23 6.26 5.14 -3.75
CA ASN A 23 7.18 6.20 -3.32
C ASN A 23 6.68 7.59 -3.70
N GLN A 24 7.21 8.58 -2.99
CA GLN A 24 7.00 9.99 -3.30
C GLN A 24 7.95 10.48 -4.39
N LEU A 25 7.59 11.61 -5.02
CA LEU A 25 8.50 12.33 -5.90
C LEU A 25 9.58 13.02 -5.08
N VAL A 26 10.83 12.80 -5.46
CA VAL A 26 11.98 13.38 -4.78
C VAL A 26 12.90 14.12 -5.74
N PRO A 27 13.56 15.20 -5.31
CA PRO A 27 14.61 15.82 -6.08
C PRO A 27 15.84 14.92 -6.07
N VAL A 28 16.50 14.79 -7.21
CA VAL A 28 17.77 14.04 -7.35
C VAL A 28 18.88 14.69 -6.56
N ARG A 29 18.84 16.00 -6.43
CA ARG A 29 19.81 16.82 -5.65
C ARG A 29 19.09 17.72 -4.69
N GLU A 30 19.78 18.15 -3.64
CA GLU A 30 19.24 19.11 -2.69
C GLU A 30 18.71 20.37 -3.40
N THR A 31 17.55 20.86 -2.97
CA THR A 31 16.85 22.00 -3.54
C THR A 31 16.33 22.93 -2.45
N ASP A 32 16.09 24.20 -2.81
CA ASP A 32 15.43 25.22 -1.98
C ASP A 32 13.90 25.28 -2.20
N ILE A 33 13.32 24.28 -2.89
CA ILE A 33 11.89 24.15 -3.11
C ILE A 33 11.27 23.40 -1.94
N ALA A 34 10.18 23.94 -1.39
CA ALA A 34 9.45 23.39 -0.26
C ALA A 34 8.14 22.72 -0.70
N VAL A 35 7.75 21.61 -0.03
CA VAL A 35 6.41 20.99 -0.17
C VAL A 35 5.46 21.71 0.78
N VAL A 36 4.60 22.58 0.25
CA VAL A 36 3.65 23.33 1.06
C VAL A 36 2.31 22.61 1.23
N LYS A 37 1.98 21.69 0.30
CA LYS A 37 0.79 20.85 0.42
C LYS A 37 0.98 19.54 -0.31
N GLU A 38 0.43 18.48 0.25
CA GLU A 38 0.30 17.17 -0.38
C GLU A 38 -1.03 16.54 -0.05
N VAL A 39 -1.73 16.06 -1.07
CA VAL A 39 -2.90 15.20 -0.93
C VAL A 39 -2.57 13.87 -1.58
N LEU A 40 -2.36 12.86 -0.75
CA LEU A 40 -2.10 11.49 -1.15
C LEU A 40 -3.41 10.69 -1.07
N THR A 41 -3.86 10.15 -2.20
CA THR A 41 -5.01 9.24 -2.25
C THR A 41 -4.56 7.86 -2.69
N ILE A 42 -4.80 6.85 -1.87
CA ILE A 42 -4.55 5.43 -2.16
C ILE A 42 -5.90 4.72 -2.27
N SER A 43 -6.20 4.17 -3.44
CA SER A 43 -7.42 3.41 -3.67
C SER A 43 -7.13 1.92 -3.65
N LEU A 44 -7.78 1.20 -2.75
CA LEU A 44 -7.73 -0.26 -2.64
C LEU A 44 -8.74 -0.86 -3.61
N CYS A 45 -8.27 -1.36 -4.75
CA CYS A 45 -9.13 -1.87 -5.81
C CYS A 45 -9.47 -3.36 -5.62
N ASP A 46 -10.61 -3.78 -6.17
CA ASP A 46 -11.06 -5.18 -6.09
C ASP A 46 -10.24 -6.14 -6.97
N ASP A 47 -9.48 -5.62 -7.91
CA ASP A 47 -8.63 -6.41 -8.81
C ASP A 47 -7.22 -6.68 -8.25
N GLY A 48 -6.97 -6.37 -6.95
CA GLY A 48 -5.71 -6.58 -6.25
C GLY A 48 -4.60 -5.58 -6.62
N TYR A 49 -4.98 -4.43 -7.18
CA TYR A 49 -4.09 -3.29 -7.37
C TYR A 49 -4.43 -2.17 -6.41
N ALA A 50 -3.40 -1.42 -6.03
CA ALA A 50 -3.57 -0.09 -5.47
C ALA A 50 -3.42 0.95 -6.58
N SER A 51 -4.31 1.93 -6.61
CA SER A 51 -4.17 3.12 -7.45
C SER A 51 -3.76 4.28 -6.56
N VAL A 52 -2.71 4.99 -6.95
CA VAL A 52 -2.18 6.13 -6.22
C VAL A 52 -2.38 7.39 -7.05
N ASP A 53 -2.89 8.42 -6.40
CA ASP A 53 -3.06 9.77 -6.93
C ASP A 53 -2.48 10.75 -5.91
N VAL A 54 -1.48 11.51 -6.31
CA VAL A 54 -0.82 12.48 -5.42
C VAL A 54 -0.79 13.85 -6.06
N GLN A 55 -1.32 14.81 -5.33
CA GLN A 55 -1.36 16.20 -5.71
C GLN A 55 -0.49 17.01 -4.75
N TYR A 56 0.52 17.69 -5.30
CA TYR A 56 1.42 18.54 -4.56
C TYR A 56 1.26 20.01 -4.91
N GLU A 57 1.49 20.84 -3.91
CA GLU A 57 1.84 22.24 -4.08
C GLU A 57 3.26 22.47 -3.60
N PHE A 58 4.12 22.94 -4.50
CA PHE A 58 5.50 23.27 -4.22
C PHE A 58 5.73 24.79 -4.24
N MET A 59 6.46 25.31 -3.29
CA MET A 59 6.86 26.71 -3.23
C MET A 59 8.33 26.87 -3.63
N ASN A 60 8.56 27.49 -4.76
CA ASN A 60 9.87 27.95 -5.17
C ASN A 60 10.02 29.45 -4.79
N ARG A 61 10.77 29.72 -3.74
CA ARG A 61 10.99 31.11 -3.27
C ARG A 61 12.06 31.85 -4.05
N GLY A 62 12.79 31.14 -4.91
CA GLY A 62 13.82 31.70 -5.77
C GLY A 62 13.33 31.94 -7.18
N LYS A 63 14.26 32.26 -8.09
CA LYS A 63 13.98 32.37 -9.52
C LYS A 63 13.58 31.04 -10.11
N ALA A 64 12.93 31.10 -11.28
CA ALA A 64 12.61 29.89 -12.03
C ALA A 64 13.87 29.02 -12.22
N LYS A 65 13.73 27.71 -12.00
CA LYS A 65 14.81 26.75 -12.11
C LYS A 65 14.33 25.38 -12.62
N THR A 66 15.26 24.66 -13.17
CA THR A 66 15.08 23.28 -13.57
C THR A 66 15.59 22.35 -12.45
N VAL A 67 14.77 21.35 -12.08
CA VAL A 67 15.11 20.35 -11.08
C VAL A 67 14.96 18.97 -11.70
N GLU A 68 15.97 18.13 -11.56
CA GLU A 68 15.84 16.71 -11.84
C GLU A 68 15.12 16.03 -10.68
N MET A 69 14.08 15.29 -11.01
CA MET A 69 13.23 14.58 -10.07
C MET A 69 13.20 13.10 -10.41
N GLY A 70 12.97 12.28 -9.40
CA GLY A 70 12.78 10.84 -9.56
C GLY A 70 11.60 10.35 -8.76
N PHE A 71 10.94 9.34 -9.29
CA PHE A 71 10.10 8.43 -8.55
C PHE A 71 10.86 7.11 -8.50
N GLU A 72 11.16 6.65 -7.30
CA GLU A 72 11.86 5.41 -7.06
C GLU A 72 10.88 4.31 -6.69
N ALA A 73 11.10 3.11 -7.20
CA ALA A 73 10.33 1.93 -6.85
C ALA A 73 11.29 0.78 -6.56
N GLN A 74 11.18 0.20 -5.38
CA GLN A 74 12.01 -0.92 -4.96
C GLN A 74 11.87 -2.09 -5.92
N ALA A 75 12.97 -2.81 -6.16
CA ALA A 75 12.93 -4.05 -6.92
C ALA A 75 12.02 -5.07 -6.21
N PRO A 76 11.20 -5.83 -6.95
CA PRO A 76 10.35 -6.86 -6.35
C PRO A 76 11.20 -7.98 -5.74
N TYR A 77 10.66 -8.61 -4.71
CA TYR A 77 11.37 -9.63 -3.92
C TYR A 77 11.72 -10.91 -4.74
N ASN A 78 10.91 -11.29 -5.71
CA ASN A 78 11.09 -12.46 -6.56
C ASN A 78 11.09 -12.07 -8.03
N ALA A 79 12.20 -11.58 -8.54
CA ALA A 79 12.24 -11.04 -9.88
C ALA A 79 13.05 -11.86 -10.89
N GLU A 80 12.76 -13.13 -11.04
CA GLU A 80 13.34 -13.93 -12.14
C GLU A 80 13.07 -13.33 -13.54
N GLU A 81 12.00 -12.54 -13.69
CA GLU A 81 11.54 -12.02 -14.98
C GLU A 81 11.70 -10.49 -15.15
N THR A 82 12.29 -9.76 -14.21
CA THR A 82 11.88 -8.37 -14.01
C THR A 82 12.81 -7.31 -14.56
N VAL A 83 14.08 -7.59 -14.83
CA VAL A 83 14.96 -6.58 -15.40
C VAL A 83 14.87 -6.59 -16.91
N ASN A 84 13.88 -5.86 -17.43
CA ASN A 84 13.82 -5.63 -18.88
C ASN A 84 14.82 -4.54 -19.31
N LYS A 85 15.18 -4.55 -20.61
CA LYS A 85 16.16 -3.59 -21.18
C LYS A 85 15.70 -2.13 -21.07
N ALA A 86 14.40 -1.89 -20.94
CA ALA A 86 13.83 -0.54 -20.84
C ALA A 86 13.88 0.02 -19.40
N GLY A 87 14.29 -0.78 -18.40
CA GLY A 87 14.29 -0.36 -17.00
C GLY A 87 12.90 -0.07 -16.42
N LYS A 88 11.85 -0.66 -17.01
CA LYS A 88 10.48 -0.47 -16.55
C LYS A 88 10.17 -1.45 -15.43
N HIS A 89 9.59 -0.94 -14.34
CA HIS A 89 9.13 -1.78 -13.23
C HIS A 89 8.00 -2.73 -13.68
N PRO A 90 8.07 -4.03 -13.38
CA PRO A 90 7.11 -5.02 -13.90
C PRO A 90 5.69 -4.85 -13.34
N TYR A 91 5.57 -4.37 -12.12
CA TYR A 91 4.30 -4.29 -11.39
C TYR A 91 3.74 -2.87 -11.24
N ILE A 92 4.41 -1.84 -11.80
CA ILE A 92 3.90 -0.47 -11.86
C ILE A 92 3.38 -0.20 -13.27
N SER A 93 2.18 0.33 -13.36
CA SER A 93 1.51 0.69 -14.60
C SER A 93 0.87 2.08 -14.52
N ASN A 94 0.55 2.64 -15.69
CA ASN A 94 -0.18 3.90 -15.81
C ASN A 94 0.47 5.07 -15.07
N PHE A 95 1.82 5.08 -14.99
CA PHE A 95 2.53 6.18 -14.37
C PHE A 95 2.38 7.44 -15.22
N THR A 96 1.93 8.51 -14.57
CA THR A 96 1.84 9.85 -15.17
C THR A 96 2.40 10.89 -14.21
N ALA A 97 2.97 11.97 -14.76
CA ALA A 97 3.37 13.11 -13.96
C ALA A 97 3.11 14.40 -14.74
N THR A 98 2.55 15.40 -14.08
CA THR A 98 2.32 16.73 -14.67
C THR A 98 2.89 17.81 -13.76
N LEU A 99 3.38 18.89 -14.35
CA LEU A 99 3.80 20.10 -13.66
C LEU A 99 3.00 21.29 -14.20
N ASN A 100 2.31 22.00 -13.33
CA ASN A 100 1.46 23.15 -13.71
C ASN A 100 0.49 22.81 -14.86
N GLY A 101 -0.08 21.59 -14.83
CA GLY A 101 -1.01 21.09 -15.83
C GLY A 101 -0.40 20.60 -17.14
N LYS A 102 0.93 20.64 -17.28
CA LYS A 102 1.62 20.11 -18.46
C LYS A 102 2.21 18.74 -18.14
N GLN A 103 1.97 17.78 -19.04
CA GLN A 103 2.56 16.44 -18.95
C GLN A 103 4.09 16.55 -18.94
N MET A 104 4.73 15.84 -18.05
CA MET A 104 6.16 15.65 -18.03
C MET A 104 6.52 14.31 -18.69
N GLU A 105 7.52 14.34 -19.55
CA GLU A 105 8.12 13.12 -20.08
C GLU A 105 9.10 12.57 -19.05
N TYR A 106 9.14 11.24 -18.93
CA TYR A 106 10.06 10.56 -18.05
C TYR A 106 10.80 9.45 -18.77
N ARG A 107 11.95 9.11 -18.26
CA ARG A 107 12.72 7.93 -18.68
C ARG A 107 12.78 6.92 -17.55
N ASN A 108 12.63 5.66 -17.90
CA ASN A 108 12.86 4.57 -16.97
C ASN A 108 14.36 4.32 -16.82
N ALA A 109 14.79 4.05 -15.61
CA ALA A 109 16.16 3.68 -15.29
C ALA A 109 16.19 2.60 -14.21
N ILE A 110 17.30 1.92 -14.10
CA ILE A 110 17.67 1.11 -12.95
C ILE A 110 18.81 1.85 -12.27
N VAL A 111 18.73 1.99 -10.97
CA VAL A 111 19.72 2.69 -10.15
C VAL A 111 20.22 1.76 -9.06
N VAL A 112 21.48 1.80 -8.73
CA VAL A 112 22.01 1.12 -7.56
C VAL A 112 21.60 1.95 -6.35
N THR A 113 20.93 1.30 -5.41
CA THR A 113 20.58 1.95 -4.15
C THR A 113 21.67 1.68 -3.13
N PRO A 114 22.31 2.73 -2.58
CA PRO A 114 23.18 2.50 -1.45
C PRO A 114 22.39 1.95 -0.26
N LEU A 115 23.02 1.12 0.54
CA LEU A 115 22.46 0.60 1.79
C LEU A 115 22.21 1.70 2.84
N ASP A 116 22.72 2.90 2.61
CA ASP A 116 22.53 4.10 3.39
C ASP A 116 21.59 5.09 2.67
N GLU A 117 21.07 6.06 3.39
CA GLU A 117 19.98 6.96 3.02
C GLU A 117 20.27 7.91 1.82
N GLU A 118 21.43 7.83 1.19
CA GLU A 118 21.80 8.64 0.03
C GLU A 118 21.45 7.92 -1.28
N CYS A 119 20.19 8.03 -1.72
CA CYS A 119 19.81 7.53 -3.03
C CYS A 119 20.57 8.25 -4.14
N ASN A 120 21.40 7.52 -4.82
CA ASN A 120 22.06 8.01 -6.03
C ASN A 120 21.23 7.56 -7.25
N PHE A 121 20.53 8.51 -7.88
CA PHE A 121 19.72 8.25 -9.09
C PHE A 121 20.55 8.12 -10.36
N GLU A 122 21.85 7.84 -10.26
CA GLU A 122 22.67 7.59 -11.44
C GLU A 122 22.24 6.28 -12.11
N PRO A 123 21.85 6.31 -13.38
CA PRO A 123 21.46 5.09 -14.11
C PRO A 123 22.61 4.10 -14.18
N VAL A 124 22.30 2.83 -14.01
CA VAL A 124 23.28 1.75 -14.01
C VAL A 124 23.88 1.54 -15.40
N ASP A 125 25.18 1.42 -15.47
CA ASP A 125 25.86 0.88 -16.65
C ASP A 125 25.57 -0.61 -16.77
N ARG A 126 24.75 -1.00 -17.73
CA ARG A 126 24.32 -2.38 -17.98
C ARG A 126 25.45 -3.31 -18.45
N ASN A 127 26.60 -2.78 -18.78
CA ASN A 127 27.80 -3.58 -19.07
C ASN A 127 28.57 -3.93 -17.79
N ARG A 128 28.44 -3.11 -16.76
CA ARG A 128 29.07 -3.34 -15.44
C ARG A 128 28.20 -4.17 -14.51
N TYR A 129 26.90 -3.89 -14.50
CA TYR A 129 25.97 -4.52 -13.57
C TYR A 129 25.10 -5.55 -14.27
N LEU A 130 25.16 -6.77 -13.85
CA LEU A 130 24.37 -7.89 -14.36
C LEU A 130 23.30 -8.27 -13.33
N LEU A 131 22.19 -8.82 -13.79
CA LEU A 131 21.21 -9.40 -12.88
C LEU A 131 21.82 -10.61 -12.18
N ASP A 132 21.86 -10.56 -10.85
CA ASP A 132 22.25 -11.71 -10.04
C ASP A 132 21.07 -12.69 -9.96
N LYS A 133 21.27 -13.88 -10.53
CA LYS A 133 20.26 -14.95 -10.54
C LYS A 133 20.46 -15.96 -9.42
N GLU A 134 21.61 -15.93 -8.75
CA GLU A 134 21.99 -16.88 -7.71
C GLU A 134 21.93 -16.27 -6.30
N GLY A 135 21.46 -15.02 -6.19
CA GLY A 135 21.37 -14.29 -4.92
C GLY A 135 20.49 -14.99 -3.89
N ASP A 136 20.80 -14.74 -2.64
CA ASP A 136 20.09 -15.26 -1.47
C ASP A 136 18.58 -14.87 -1.57
N TRP A 137 17.72 -15.87 -1.52
CA TRP A 137 16.25 -15.70 -1.59
C TRP A 137 15.69 -14.74 -0.54
N ASP A 138 16.40 -14.58 0.56
CA ASP A 138 16.02 -13.68 1.67
C ASP A 138 16.42 -12.21 1.44
N ALA A 139 17.26 -11.93 0.45
CA ALA A 139 17.84 -10.60 0.23
C ALA A 139 17.17 -9.79 -0.89
N GLY A 140 16.20 -10.37 -1.62
CA GLY A 140 15.54 -9.71 -2.76
C GLY A 140 16.40 -9.73 -4.04
N CYS A 141 15.94 -8.97 -5.05
CA CYS A 141 16.67 -8.85 -6.30
C CYS A 141 17.89 -7.95 -6.17
N HIS A 142 19.04 -8.44 -6.64
CA HIS A 142 20.31 -7.75 -6.64
C HIS A 142 20.92 -7.67 -8.05
N LEU A 143 21.80 -6.70 -8.24
CA LEU A 143 22.71 -6.66 -9.37
C LEU A 143 24.10 -7.13 -8.95
N TYR A 144 24.75 -7.86 -9.83
CA TYR A 144 26.15 -8.24 -9.68
C TYR A 144 27.04 -7.19 -10.34
N ASP A 145 27.91 -6.56 -9.56
CA ASP A 145 28.91 -5.62 -10.06
C ASP A 145 30.14 -6.38 -10.54
N THR A 146 30.35 -6.41 -11.86
CA THR A 146 31.48 -7.15 -12.47
C THR A 146 32.85 -6.56 -12.15
N LYS A 147 32.94 -5.35 -11.61
CA LYS A 147 34.22 -4.73 -11.21
C LYS A 147 34.63 -5.08 -9.80
N THR A 148 33.68 -5.10 -8.86
CA THR A 148 33.95 -5.38 -7.44
C THR A 148 33.74 -6.86 -7.08
N ASN A 149 33.04 -7.61 -7.92
CA ASN A 149 32.54 -8.95 -7.68
C ASN A 149 31.60 -9.02 -6.45
N GLU A 150 30.81 -7.98 -6.25
CA GLU A 150 29.85 -7.87 -5.16
C GLU A 150 28.42 -7.75 -5.71
N THR A 151 27.46 -8.22 -4.92
CA THR A 151 26.04 -8.00 -5.17
C THR A 151 25.61 -6.67 -4.56
N VAL A 152 24.81 -5.92 -5.30
CA VAL A 152 24.31 -4.61 -4.86
C VAL A 152 22.80 -4.51 -5.03
N PRO A 153 22.07 -3.93 -4.08
CA PRO A 153 20.66 -3.69 -4.23
C PRO A 153 20.40 -2.65 -5.32
N PHE A 154 19.22 -2.73 -5.93
CA PHE A 154 18.84 -1.78 -6.95
C PHE A 154 17.38 -1.37 -6.83
N ALA A 155 17.03 -0.26 -7.46
CA ALA A 155 15.67 0.20 -7.62
C ALA A 155 15.37 0.56 -9.06
N TYR A 156 14.08 0.59 -9.39
CA TYR A 156 13.60 1.19 -10.62
C TYR A 156 13.36 2.68 -10.38
N ALA A 157 13.75 3.52 -11.31
CA ALA A 157 13.56 4.95 -11.22
C ALA A 157 12.82 5.48 -12.46
N TYR A 158 11.89 6.38 -12.24
CA TYR A 158 11.20 7.16 -13.26
C TYR A 158 11.74 8.58 -13.16
N LEU A 159 12.68 8.93 -14.04
CA LEU A 159 13.44 10.18 -13.99
C LEU A 159 12.85 11.19 -14.95
N PHE A 160 12.62 12.41 -14.48
CA PHE A 160 12.10 13.51 -15.27
C PHE A 160 12.67 14.86 -14.85
N THR A 161 12.61 15.81 -15.76
CA THR A 161 13.08 17.17 -15.56
C THR A 161 11.90 18.10 -15.34
N ALA A 162 11.87 18.78 -14.21
CA ALA A 162 10.79 19.67 -13.78
C ALA A 162 11.24 21.13 -13.83
N ASN A 163 10.55 21.97 -14.61
CA ASN A 163 10.84 23.40 -14.73
C ASN A 163 9.92 24.19 -13.78
N PHE A 164 10.39 24.41 -12.56
CA PHE A 164 9.69 25.19 -11.55
C PHE A 164 9.78 26.69 -11.84
N LYS A 165 8.61 27.34 -11.94
CA LYS A 165 8.55 28.82 -11.94
C LYS A 165 8.74 29.37 -10.54
N GLU A 166 9.05 30.66 -10.43
CA GLU A 166 9.00 31.39 -9.16
C GLU A 166 7.59 31.32 -8.56
N GLY A 167 7.50 31.15 -7.24
CA GLY A 167 6.23 31.03 -6.50
C GLY A 167 5.65 29.63 -6.51
N LEU A 168 4.33 29.53 -6.50
CA LEU A 168 3.57 28.28 -6.37
C LEU A 168 3.60 27.48 -7.67
N ASN A 169 3.90 26.17 -7.53
CA ASN A 169 3.85 25.18 -8.60
C ASN A 169 2.99 24.01 -8.14
N THR A 170 2.24 23.41 -9.05
CA THR A 170 1.45 22.21 -8.79
C THR A 170 2.05 21.02 -9.53
N VAL A 171 2.23 19.92 -8.83
CA VAL A 171 2.62 18.64 -9.41
C VAL A 171 1.51 17.64 -9.12
N HIS A 172 1.14 16.88 -10.12
CA HIS A 172 0.21 15.77 -9.98
C HIS A 172 0.80 14.55 -10.63
N HIS A 173 0.85 13.43 -9.90
CA HIS A 173 1.25 12.16 -10.48
C HIS A 173 0.30 11.04 -10.06
N THR A 174 0.16 10.07 -10.94
CA THR A 174 -0.66 8.89 -10.72
C THR A 174 0.08 7.65 -11.16
N TYR A 175 -0.22 6.53 -10.52
CA TYR A 175 0.23 5.21 -10.95
C TYR A 175 -0.64 4.12 -10.33
N ARG A 176 -0.48 2.91 -10.84
CA ARG A 176 -1.06 1.70 -10.24
C ARG A 176 0.04 0.69 -9.98
N TYR A 177 -0.09 -0.03 -8.90
CA TYR A 177 0.80 -1.14 -8.61
C TYR A 177 0.07 -2.34 -7.99
N CYS A 178 0.62 -3.53 -8.20
CA CYS A 178 0.10 -4.75 -7.63
C CYS A 178 0.31 -4.72 -6.11
N MET A 179 -0.76 -4.93 -5.34
CA MET A 179 -0.64 -5.04 -3.88
C MET A 179 0.20 -6.25 -3.53
N SER A 180 1.09 -6.11 -2.57
CA SER A 180 1.85 -7.22 -2.00
C SER A 180 0.94 -8.11 -1.16
N PHE A 181 1.36 -9.34 -0.90
CA PHE A 181 0.66 -10.26 -0.01
C PHE A 181 1.66 -11.21 0.64
N GLY A 182 1.26 -11.84 1.72
CA GLY A 182 2.12 -12.75 2.47
C GLY A 182 1.35 -13.72 3.34
N VAL A 183 2.05 -14.53 4.09
CA VAL A 183 1.43 -15.43 5.08
C VAL A 183 0.65 -14.60 6.10
N GLY A 184 -0.67 -14.82 6.17
CA GLY A 184 -1.57 -14.10 7.08
C GLY A 184 -1.88 -12.66 6.68
N ARG A 185 -1.52 -12.24 5.46
CA ARG A 185 -1.90 -10.94 4.89
C ARG A 185 -2.40 -11.13 3.48
N THR A 186 -3.67 -10.85 3.23
CA THR A 186 -4.26 -10.94 1.89
C THR A 186 -3.90 -9.77 1.00
N PHE A 187 -3.51 -8.64 1.58
CA PHE A 187 -2.89 -7.53 0.88
C PHE A 187 -2.03 -6.68 1.81
N GLU A 188 -1.06 -6.00 1.20
CA GLU A 188 -0.19 -5.00 1.81
C GLU A 188 0.12 -3.91 0.78
N VAL A 189 0.03 -2.67 1.22
CA VAL A 189 0.19 -1.47 0.41
C VAL A 189 1.17 -0.54 1.12
N PRO A 190 2.48 -0.82 1.01
CA PRO A 190 3.50 0.05 1.56
C PRO A 190 3.64 1.33 0.72
N TYR A 191 3.92 2.45 1.39
CA TYR A 191 4.16 3.73 0.74
C TYR A 191 5.23 4.54 1.51
N TRP A 192 6.30 4.90 0.83
CA TRP A 192 7.41 5.63 1.44
C TRP A 192 7.08 7.10 1.59
N LEU A 193 7.02 7.56 2.82
CA LEU A 193 6.77 8.96 3.17
C LEU A 193 8.05 9.72 3.52
N LYS A 194 9.08 9.03 4.04
CA LYS A 194 10.38 9.63 4.41
C LYS A 194 11.04 10.46 3.30
N PRO A 195 10.91 10.11 2.00
CA PRO A 195 11.48 10.92 0.92
C PRO A 195 11.00 12.38 0.89
N ALA A 196 9.84 12.70 1.49
CA ALA A 196 9.39 14.08 1.67
C ALA A 196 10.38 14.96 2.44
N MET A 197 11.20 14.34 3.30
CA MET A 197 12.21 15.04 4.10
C MET A 197 13.40 15.57 3.28
N ARG A 198 13.49 15.22 1.99
CA ARG A 198 14.53 15.73 1.07
C ARG A 198 14.24 17.10 0.50
N TRP A 199 13.00 17.58 0.61
CA TRP A 199 12.64 18.93 0.21
C TRP A 199 13.12 19.96 1.23
N ALA A 200 13.27 21.23 0.80
CA ALA A 200 13.91 22.28 1.57
C ALA A 200 13.35 22.49 2.98
N ASN A 201 12.04 22.33 3.16
CA ASN A 201 11.38 22.49 4.47
C ASN A 201 11.44 21.23 5.36
N ARG A 202 11.94 20.11 4.84
CA ARG A 202 12.05 18.83 5.56
C ARG A 202 10.76 18.43 6.27
N GLN A 203 9.64 18.67 5.63
CA GLN A 203 8.29 18.37 6.09
C GLN A 203 7.30 18.58 4.95
N ILE A 204 6.07 18.20 5.18
CA ILE A 204 4.91 18.58 4.36
C ILE A 204 4.11 19.57 5.20
N ASP A 205 3.98 20.84 4.76
CA ASP A 205 3.35 21.88 5.58
C ASP A 205 1.85 21.61 5.80
N ASP A 206 1.15 21.04 4.81
CA ASP A 206 -0.25 20.62 4.87
C ASP A 206 -0.41 19.25 4.19
N PHE A 207 -0.52 18.17 4.99
CA PHE A 207 -0.60 16.80 4.49
C PHE A 207 -1.98 16.20 4.72
N THR A 208 -2.55 15.65 3.66
CA THR A 208 -3.79 14.88 3.72
C THR A 208 -3.58 13.50 3.11
N LEU A 209 -3.81 12.46 3.92
CA LEU A 209 -3.87 11.07 3.47
C LEU A 209 -5.33 10.66 3.31
N ARG A 210 -5.66 10.11 2.15
CA ARG A 210 -6.96 9.52 1.83
C ARG A 210 -6.79 8.06 1.44
N ILE A 211 -7.52 7.18 2.09
CA ILE A 211 -7.57 5.77 1.70
C ILE A 211 -8.99 5.49 1.25
N LYS A 212 -9.11 5.06 0.00
CA LYS A 212 -10.38 4.82 -0.67
C LYS A 212 -10.62 3.34 -0.86
N ALA A 213 -11.84 2.89 -0.62
CA ALA A 213 -12.30 1.55 -0.94
C ALA A 213 -13.50 1.65 -1.89
N ASP A 214 -13.36 1.06 -3.07
CA ASP A 214 -14.44 0.91 -4.04
C ASP A 214 -14.88 -0.57 -4.10
N GLY A 215 -16.18 -0.82 -4.36
CA GLY A 215 -16.71 -2.16 -4.50
C GLY A 215 -16.95 -2.86 -3.17
N THR A 216 -16.31 -4.01 -2.96
CA THR A 216 -16.45 -4.77 -1.72
C THR A 216 -15.82 -4.05 -0.52
N ALA A 217 -16.37 -4.29 0.67
CA ALA A 217 -15.81 -3.73 1.89
C ALA A 217 -14.35 -4.16 2.07
N LYS A 218 -13.50 -3.21 2.40
CA LYS A 218 -12.10 -3.45 2.79
C LYS A 218 -11.97 -3.38 4.29
N HIS A 219 -11.24 -4.34 4.84
CA HIS A 219 -10.85 -4.36 6.23
C HIS A 219 -9.34 -4.28 6.32
N PHE A 220 -8.81 -3.25 6.91
CA PHE A 220 -7.39 -2.98 6.96
C PHE A 220 -6.97 -2.30 8.25
N ILE A 221 -5.68 -2.34 8.50
CA ILE A 221 -5.03 -1.70 9.64
C ILE A 221 -3.93 -0.75 9.15
N ILE A 222 -3.66 0.25 9.97
CA ILE A 222 -2.55 1.19 9.82
C ILE A 222 -1.91 1.30 11.20
N GLU A 223 -0.59 1.16 11.29
CA GLU A 223 0.11 1.38 12.56
C GLU A 223 -0.01 2.83 13.01
N ASP A 224 -0.27 3.03 14.29
CA ASP A 224 -0.64 4.34 14.84
C ASP A 224 0.55 5.27 15.07
N SER A 225 1.76 4.74 15.19
CA SER A 225 2.95 5.51 15.57
C SER A 225 3.14 6.78 14.74
N LEU A 226 2.95 6.68 13.43
CA LEU A 226 3.10 7.80 12.49
C LEU A 226 1.90 8.76 12.49
N PHE A 227 0.71 8.26 12.81
CA PHE A 227 -0.57 8.98 12.66
C PHE A 227 -1.23 9.37 14.00
N ALA A 228 -0.49 9.32 15.10
CA ALA A 228 -1.01 9.58 16.45
C ALA A 228 -1.48 11.03 16.67
N SER A 229 -1.03 11.99 15.85
CA SER A 229 -1.31 13.43 16.03
C SER A 229 -2.77 13.82 15.77
N ALA A 230 -3.52 13.01 15.01
CA ALA A 230 -4.92 13.25 14.68
C ALA A 230 -5.67 11.93 14.45
N PRO A 231 -7.00 11.87 14.64
CA PRO A 231 -7.77 10.70 14.33
C PRO A 231 -8.06 10.60 12.82
N PHE A 232 -8.08 9.37 12.30
CA PHE A 232 -8.70 9.09 11.02
C PHE A 232 -10.22 9.30 11.08
N LYS A 233 -10.83 9.75 9.98
CA LYS A 233 -12.27 9.99 9.86
C LYS A 233 -12.81 9.42 8.57
N VAL A 234 -13.98 8.79 8.61
CA VAL A 234 -14.73 8.47 7.38
C VAL A 234 -15.33 9.77 6.86
N VAL A 235 -14.89 10.20 5.69
CA VAL A 235 -15.35 11.47 5.06
C VAL A 235 -16.33 11.23 3.91
N GLU A 236 -16.32 10.04 3.33
CA GLU A 236 -17.26 9.62 2.28
C GLU A 236 -17.68 8.17 2.50
N GLY A 237 -18.88 7.80 2.04
CA GLY A 237 -19.37 6.42 2.04
C GLY A 237 -19.71 5.87 3.41
N LYS A 238 -19.46 4.56 3.59
CA LYS A 238 -19.74 3.82 4.84
C LYS A 238 -18.46 3.20 5.36
N GLY A 239 -18.18 3.43 6.65
CA GLY A 239 -17.03 2.87 7.30
C GLY A 239 -17.12 2.93 8.81
N LYS A 240 -16.26 2.17 9.46
CA LYS A 240 -16.06 2.20 10.90
C LYS A 240 -14.56 2.26 11.17
N ILE A 241 -14.18 2.95 12.22
CA ILE A 241 -12.79 3.11 12.65
C ILE A 241 -12.75 2.86 14.14
N ARG A 242 -11.75 2.12 14.59
CA ARG A 242 -11.43 1.98 16.01
C ARG A 242 -9.93 1.84 16.22
N LYS A 243 -9.47 2.05 17.44
CA LYS A 243 -8.13 1.67 17.87
C LYS A 243 -8.17 0.23 18.36
N ASN A 244 -7.20 -0.55 17.95
CA ASN A 244 -7.08 -1.94 18.34
C ASN A 244 -5.59 -2.32 18.46
N ASN A 245 -5.23 -3.09 19.43
CA ASN A 245 -3.89 -3.64 19.57
C ASN A 245 -3.83 -5.16 19.39
N PHE A 246 -5.00 -5.80 19.18
CA PHE A 246 -5.11 -7.26 19.00
C PHE A 246 -4.39 -8.08 20.08
N GLY A 247 -4.13 -7.48 21.25
CA GLY A 247 -3.38 -8.11 22.34
C GLY A 247 -1.85 -7.94 22.26
N PHE A 248 -1.35 -7.08 21.37
CA PHE A 248 0.07 -6.71 21.22
C PHE A 248 0.37 -5.33 21.84
N ASP A 249 1.64 -5.00 21.97
CA ASP A 249 2.08 -3.69 22.47
C ASP A 249 1.84 -2.56 21.44
N THR A 250 1.80 -2.90 20.15
CA THR A 250 1.54 -1.95 19.06
C THR A 250 0.06 -1.65 18.93
N THR A 251 -0.30 -0.38 18.79
CA THR A 251 -1.66 0.06 18.52
C THR A 251 -1.83 0.36 17.05
N PHE A 252 -2.95 -0.10 16.49
CA PHE A 252 -3.35 0.12 15.10
C PHE A 252 -4.65 0.91 15.02
N THR A 253 -4.76 1.71 13.99
CA THR A 253 -6.05 2.18 13.48
C THR A 253 -6.65 1.08 12.62
N GLU A 254 -7.68 0.42 13.14
CA GLU A 254 -8.43 -0.62 12.44
C GLU A 254 -9.63 0.02 11.72
N VAL A 255 -9.74 -0.25 10.42
CA VAL A 255 -10.75 0.34 9.53
C VAL A 255 -11.51 -0.75 8.81
N THR A 256 -12.84 -0.63 8.77
CA THR A 256 -13.66 -1.29 7.76
C THR A 256 -14.36 -0.22 6.93
N LEU A 257 -14.23 -0.31 5.60
CA LEU A 257 -14.65 0.73 4.68
C LEU A 257 -15.33 0.12 3.46
N ARG A 258 -16.49 0.66 3.07
CA ARG A 258 -17.23 0.24 1.88
C ARG A 258 -17.68 1.45 1.07
N ASN A 259 -17.28 1.47 -0.23
CA ASN A 259 -17.61 2.57 -1.15
C ASN A 259 -17.39 3.94 -0.50
N GLY A 260 -16.19 4.17 0.01
CA GLY A 260 -15.94 5.35 0.80
C GLY A 260 -14.48 5.75 0.89
N VAL A 261 -14.26 6.81 1.65
CA VAL A 261 -12.95 7.38 1.90
C VAL A 261 -12.77 7.59 3.40
N VAL A 262 -11.65 7.10 3.91
CA VAL A 262 -11.13 7.48 5.22
C VAL A 262 -10.00 8.48 5.02
N GLU A 263 -9.98 9.53 5.83
CA GLU A 263 -9.03 10.63 5.71
C GLU A 263 -8.31 10.88 7.04
N TRP A 264 -7.04 11.20 6.93
CA TRP A 264 -6.21 11.73 8.00
C TRP A 264 -5.53 13.01 7.51
N HIS A 265 -5.42 14.01 8.38
CA HIS A 265 -4.85 15.30 8.04
C HIS A 265 -3.97 15.83 9.16
N ALA A 266 -2.82 16.39 8.80
CA ALA A 266 -1.94 17.08 9.73
C ALA A 266 -1.23 18.26 9.06
N ARG A 267 -0.85 19.24 9.88
CA ARG A 267 0.04 20.34 9.48
C ARG A 267 1.44 20.12 10.00
N ASN A 268 2.42 20.61 9.24
CA ASN A 268 3.85 20.47 9.55
C ASN A 268 4.23 19.00 9.79
N PHE A 269 3.71 18.13 8.93
CA PHE A 269 3.92 16.69 9.03
C PHE A 269 5.36 16.33 8.67
N LYS A 270 6.03 15.67 9.61
CA LYS A 270 7.40 15.16 9.45
C LYS A 270 7.35 13.66 9.54
N PRO A 271 7.32 12.94 8.42
CA PRO A 271 7.29 11.49 8.43
C PRO A 271 8.60 10.94 9.01
N VAL A 272 8.51 10.27 10.14
CA VAL A 272 9.63 9.57 10.79
C VAL A 272 9.71 8.12 10.35
N ASP A 273 8.62 7.61 9.77
CA ASP A 273 8.50 6.27 9.21
C ASP A 273 7.65 6.29 7.94
N ASP A 274 7.48 5.12 7.33
CA ASP A 274 6.72 4.94 6.11
C ASP A 274 5.30 4.43 6.43
N LEU A 275 4.37 4.63 5.50
CA LEU A 275 3.00 4.13 5.63
C LEU A 275 2.95 2.67 5.19
N ASP A 276 2.32 1.84 6.02
CA ASP A 276 1.86 0.51 5.64
C ASP A 276 0.35 0.39 5.87
N ILE A 277 -0.37 0.03 4.81
CA ILE A 277 -1.79 -0.32 4.87
C ILE A 277 -1.87 -1.80 4.60
N SER A 278 -2.22 -2.60 5.59
CA SER A 278 -2.28 -4.04 5.43
C SER A 278 -3.61 -4.64 5.87
N SER A 279 -3.93 -5.83 5.35
CA SER A 279 -5.07 -6.57 5.84
C SER A 279 -4.83 -6.98 7.31
N ALA A 280 -5.91 -7.10 8.07
CA ALA A 280 -5.81 -7.46 9.48
C ALA A 280 -5.75 -8.98 9.72
N ASP A 281 -5.62 -9.80 8.69
CA ASP A 281 -5.83 -11.26 8.74
C ASP A 281 -4.92 -11.95 9.75
N ILE A 282 -3.64 -11.55 9.80
CA ILE A 282 -2.68 -12.14 10.74
C ILE A 282 -3.08 -11.96 12.22
N TYR A 283 -3.75 -10.85 12.52
CA TYR A 283 -4.17 -10.53 13.90
C TYR A 283 -5.55 -11.07 14.22
N THR A 284 -6.32 -11.35 13.18
CA THR A 284 -7.73 -11.69 13.30
C THR A 284 -8.02 -13.17 13.11
N SER A 285 -7.07 -13.97 12.59
CA SER A 285 -7.24 -15.38 12.23
C SER A 285 -7.67 -16.29 13.38
N PHE A 286 -7.49 -15.87 14.62
CA PHE A 286 -7.85 -16.64 15.81
C PHE A 286 -8.99 -16.03 16.61
N ASN A 287 -9.63 -14.98 16.10
CA ASN A 287 -10.65 -14.21 16.80
C ASN A 287 -12.04 -14.48 16.22
N GLU A 288 -12.99 -14.93 17.05
CA GLU A 288 -14.37 -15.23 16.64
C GLU A 288 -15.15 -14.02 16.09
N GLU A 289 -14.69 -12.80 16.39
CA GLU A 289 -15.28 -11.58 15.82
C GLU A 289 -15.08 -11.49 14.29
N TYR A 290 -14.13 -12.25 13.78
CA TYR A 290 -13.76 -12.22 12.38
C TYR A 290 -13.86 -13.61 11.77
N PRO A 291 -14.96 -13.97 11.14
CA PRO A 291 -15.08 -15.22 10.39
C PRO A 291 -14.31 -15.11 9.07
N PHE A 292 -13.23 -15.73 9.03
CA PHE A 292 -12.10 -15.47 8.17
C PHE A 292 -11.99 -16.03 6.81
N GLY A 293 -10.96 -15.54 6.12
CA GLY A 293 -10.44 -15.94 4.85
C GLY A 293 -11.22 -15.42 3.66
N TYR A 294 -12.21 -14.56 3.92
CA TYR A 294 -13.02 -14.00 2.84
C TYR A 294 -12.41 -12.72 2.24
N PHE A 295 -11.42 -12.15 2.90
CA PHE A 295 -10.79 -10.93 2.46
C PHE A 295 -9.74 -11.20 1.39
N TYR A 296 -10.12 -11.03 0.14
CA TYR A 296 -9.25 -10.86 -1.02
C TYR A 296 -8.04 -11.75 -1.19
N ASP A 297 -8.26 -12.94 -1.67
CA ASP A 297 -7.37 -13.49 -2.67
C ASP A 297 -8.04 -13.39 -4.04
N ARG A 298 -7.35 -12.79 -5.02
CA ARG A 298 -7.74 -12.82 -6.43
C ARG A 298 -8.02 -14.24 -6.93
N SER A 299 -7.40 -15.22 -6.29
CA SER A 299 -7.39 -16.59 -6.73
C SER A 299 -8.29 -17.52 -5.92
N LYS A 300 -8.55 -17.25 -4.64
CA LYS A 300 -9.23 -18.20 -3.74
C LYS A 300 -10.06 -17.47 -2.68
N THR A 301 -11.32 -17.86 -2.55
CA THR A 301 -12.06 -17.66 -1.31
C THR A 301 -11.55 -18.74 -0.37
N TYR A 302 -10.75 -18.35 0.61
CA TYR A 302 -10.10 -19.27 1.53
C TYR A 302 -10.70 -19.16 2.91
N VAL A 303 -11.18 -20.27 3.43
CA VAL A 303 -11.52 -20.42 4.85
C VAL A 303 -10.53 -21.41 5.43
N PRO A 304 -9.75 -21.05 6.46
CA PRO A 304 -8.86 -22.00 7.09
C PRO A 304 -9.61 -23.25 7.56
N SER A 305 -9.11 -24.43 7.25
CA SER A 305 -9.76 -25.73 7.52
C SER A 305 -10.18 -25.91 8.99
N TRP A 306 -9.41 -25.35 9.92
CA TRP A 306 -9.75 -25.38 11.36
C TRP A 306 -10.95 -24.50 11.74
N GLN A 307 -11.35 -23.54 10.91
CA GLN A 307 -12.56 -22.74 11.07
C GLN A 307 -13.78 -23.39 10.45
N GLU A 308 -13.62 -24.11 9.33
CA GLU A 308 -14.71 -24.84 8.70
C GLU A 308 -15.37 -25.85 9.64
N GLU A 309 -14.58 -26.53 10.46
CA GLU A 309 -15.08 -27.51 11.43
C GLU A 309 -15.89 -26.89 12.56
N LYS A 310 -15.67 -25.61 12.87
CA LYS A 310 -16.29 -24.90 14.00
C LYS A 310 -17.43 -23.98 13.60
N MET A 311 -17.48 -23.54 12.34
CA MET A 311 -18.49 -22.58 11.88
C MET A 311 -19.68 -23.25 11.21
N ASP A 312 -20.87 -22.70 11.47
CA ASP A 312 -22.06 -23.06 10.74
C ASP A 312 -21.86 -22.73 9.24
N LYS A 313 -21.88 -23.75 8.40
CA LYS A 313 -21.74 -23.61 6.93
C LYS A 313 -22.71 -22.59 6.34
N ARG A 314 -23.87 -22.42 6.96
CA ARG A 314 -24.82 -21.39 6.56
C ARG A 314 -24.29 -19.97 6.80
N ILE A 315 -23.57 -19.75 7.88
CA ILE A 315 -22.93 -18.45 8.16
C ILE A 315 -21.87 -18.19 7.10
N LEU A 316 -20.97 -19.15 6.85
CA LEU A 316 -19.91 -19.04 5.85
C LEU A 316 -20.47 -18.69 4.46
N ARG A 317 -21.47 -19.39 3.98
CA ARG A 317 -22.10 -19.13 2.69
C ARG A 317 -22.76 -17.75 2.58
N ASN A 318 -23.03 -17.10 3.67
CA ASN A 318 -23.64 -15.77 3.74
C ASN A 318 -22.62 -14.63 3.94
N LEU A 319 -21.32 -14.91 4.08
CA LEU A 319 -20.28 -13.91 4.18
C LEU A 319 -20.24 -12.95 2.96
N PRO A 320 -20.32 -13.42 1.71
CA PRO A 320 -20.35 -12.53 0.54
C PRO A 320 -21.47 -11.50 0.59
N TYR A 321 -22.63 -11.91 1.06
CA TYR A 321 -23.77 -11.02 1.25
C TYR A 321 -23.54 -10.02 2.39
N ALA A 322 -22.94 -10.48 3.51
CA ALA A 322 -22.65 -9.63 4.66
C ALA A 322 -21.65 -8.53 4.30
N HIS A 323 -20.61 -8.85 3.52
CA HIS A 323 -19.61 -7.87 3.05
C HIS A 323 -20.21 -6.78 2.18
N ARG A 324 -21.29 -7.08 1.46
CA ARG A 324 -22.04 -6.09 0.67
C ARG A 324 -23.13 -5.38 1.47
N GLY A 325 -23.29 -5.76 2.74
CA GLY A 325 -24.26 -5.13 3.66
C GLY A 325 -25.68 -5.66 3.52
N TYR A 326 -25.85 -6.90 3.04
CA TYR A 326 -27.19 -7.51 3.00
C TYR A 326 -27.84 -7.50 4.39
N VAL A 327 -29.08 -7.01 4.46
CA VAL A 327 -29.89 -7.02 5.67
C VAL A 327 -30.56 -8.36 5.82
N PHE A 328 -30.02 -9.21 6.71
CA PHE A 328 -30.54 -10.56 6.95
C PHE A 328 -31.93 -10.53 7.57
N LYS A 329 -32.86 -11.33 7.02
CA LYS A 329 -34.21 -11.52 7.55
C LYS A 329 -34.28 -12.69 8.54
N ASP A 330 -33.41 -13.69 8.36
CA ASP A 330 -33.30 -14.82 9.28
C ASP A 330 -32.72 -14.37 10.61
N ASP A 331 -33.42 -14.70 11.72
CA ASP A 331 -33.05 -14.20 13.04
C ASP A 331 -31.67 -14.68 13.52
N LYS A 332 -31.25 -15.91 13.15
CA LYS A 332 -29.94 -16.44 13.52
C LYS A 332 -28.81 -15.72 12.78
N LEU A 333 -28.93 -15.57 11.46
CA LEU A 333 -27.95 -14.83 10.67
C LEU A 333 -27.90 -13.36 11.07
N LYS A 334 -29.06 -12.74 11.26
CA LYS A 334 -29.14 -11.35 11.74
C LYS A 334 -28.48 -11.18 13.10
N ALA A 335 -28.75 -12.05 14.05
CA ALA A 335 -28.17 -12.01 15.39
C ALA A 335 -26.65 -12.23 15.33
N TYR A 336 -26.18 -13.10 14.45
CA TYR A 336 -24.76 -13.36 14.25
C TYR A 336 -24.05 -12.15 13.64
N PHE A 337 -24.44 -11.73 12.44
CA PHE A 337 -23.75 -10.65 11.73
C PHE A 337 -23.82 -9.30 12.45
N ASN A 338 -24.92 -9.00 13.14
CA ASN A 338 -25.02 -7.74 13.89
C ASN A 338 -24.04 -7.65 15.09
N LYS A 339 -23.45 -8.75 15.52
CA LYS A 339 -22.41 -8.74 16.56
C LYS A 339 -21.02 -8.40 15.99
N LEU A 340 -20.83 -8.56 14.68
CA LEU A 340 -19.54 -8.38 14.05
C LEU A 340 -19.26 -6.90 13.83
N TRP A 341 -18.15 -6.44 14.34
CA TRP A 341 -17.78 -5.03 14.25
C TRP A 341 -17.72 -4.52 12.82
N TRP A 342 -17.19 -5.31 11.90
CA TRP A 342 -17.02 -4.93 10.48
C TRP A 342 -18.35 -4.94 9.69
N TYR A 343 -19.39 -5.59 10.15
CA TYR A 343 -20.65 -5.66 9.41
C TYR A 343 -21.36 -4.31 9.36
N MET A 344 -21.73 -3.90 8.14
CA MET A 344 -22.38 -2.62 7.85
C MET A 344 -23.65 -2.86 7.02
N PRO A 345 -24.81 -3.09 7.65
CA PRO A 345 -26.06 -3.35 6.93
C PRO A 345 -26.46 -2.17 6.04
N ASP A 346 -26.96 -2.49 4.83
CA ASP A 346 -27.41 -1.53 3.84
C ASP A 346 -28.82 -1.89 3.34
N PRO A 347 -29.88 -1.26 3.85
CA PRO A 347 -31.23 -1.54 3.40
C PRO A 347 -31.49 -1.23 1.93
N THR A 348 -30.63 -0.43 1.30
CA THR A 348 -30.78 -0.05 -0.11
C THR A 348 -30.16 -1.08 -1.05
N TRP A 349 -29.18 -1.88 -0.57
CA TRP A 349 -28.54 -2.89 -1.40
C TRP A 349 -29.44 -4.12 -1.56
N LYS A 350 -29.61 -4.53 -2.81
CA LYS A 350 -30.38 -5.73 -3.18
C LYS A 350 -29.44 -6.69 -3.88
N ALA A 351 -29.42 -7.93 -3.42
CA ALA A 351 -28.56 -8.95 -4.01
C ALA A 351 -28.94 -9.24 -5.46
N SER A 352 -27.93 -9.24 -6.34
CA SER A 352 -27.99 -9.78 -7.69
C SER A 352 -26.86 -10.81 -7.86
N THR A 353 -27.05 -11.80 -8.71
CA THR A 353 -25.98 -12.76 -9.07
C THR A 353 -24.79 -12.06 -9.72
N ASP A 354 -25.02 -10.93 -10.39
CA ASP A 354 -24.01 -10.16 -11.09
C ASP A 354 -23.08 -9.39 -10.12
N ASP A 355 -23.48 -9.28 -8.86
CA ASP A 355 -22.67 -8.64 -7.82
C ASP A 355 -21.54 -9.54 -7.31
N PHE A 356 -21.53 -10.81 -7.64
CA PHE A 356 -20.60 -11.79 -7.12
C PHE A 356 -19.64 -12.30 -8.20
N THR A 357 -18.40 -12.51 -7.81
CA THR A 357 -17.42 -13.19 -8.67
C THR A 357 -17.79 -14.65 -8.86
N PRO A 358 -17.32 -15.33 -9.92
CA PRO A 358 -17.56 -16.77 -10.11
C PRO A 358 -17.14 -17.62 -8.90
N LYS A 359 -16.12 -17.20 -8.16
CA LYS A 359 -15.64 -17.89 -6.96
C LYS A 359 -16.57 -17.69 -5.77
N GLU A 360 -17.02 -16.45 -5.55
CA GLU A 360 -18.01 -16.16 -4.53
C GLU A 360 -19.30 -16.97 -4.78
N LEU A 361 -19.72 -17.11 -6.04
CA LEU A 361 -20.88 -17.93 -6.39
C LEU A 361 -20.67 -19.41 -6.03
N LYS A 362 -19.47 -19.97 -6.29
CA LYS A 362 -19.15 -21.32 -5.85
C LYS A 362 -19.25 -21.44 -4.32
N PHE A 363 -18.62 -20.51 -3.60
CA PHE A 363 -18.67 -20.47 -2.15
C PHE A 363 -20.10 -20.36 -1.60
N ILE A 364 -20.91 -19.46 -2.13
CA ILE A 364 -22.34 -19.30 -1.81
C ILE A 364 -23.10 -20.63 -2.03
N ASN A 365 -22.79 -21.37 -3.09
CA ASN A 365 -23.41 -22.64 -3.40
C ASN A 365 -22.91 -23.82 -2.57
N GLY A 366 -21.90 -23.61 -1.75
CA GLY A 366 -21.36 -24.62 -0.83
C GLY A 366 -20.13 -25.35 -1.35
N ASP A 367 -19.56 -24.88 -2.46
CA ASP A 367 -18.27 -25.31 -2.99
C ASP A 367 -17.17 -24.58 -2.25
N ILE A 368 -16.94 -25.00 -1.02
CA ILE A 368 -15.95 -24.42 -0.11
C ILE A 368 -14.72 -25.33 -0.22
N GLU A 369 -13.75 -24.96 -1.02
CA GLU A 369 -12.43 -25.62 -1.10
C GLU A 369 -11.39 -24.85 -0.28
#